data_db915ae0a8098df4bbc936978ef6acd3
#
_entry.id   db915ae0a8098df4bbc936978ef6acd3
#
_cell.length_a   1.000
_cell.length_b   1.000
_cell.length_c   1.000
_cell.angle_alpha   90.00
_cell.angle_beta   90.00
_cell.angle_gamma   90.00
#
_symmetry.space_group_name_H-M   'P 1'
#
loop_
_entity.id
_entity.type
_entity.pdbx_description
1 polymer ?
#
loop_
_entity_poly.entity_id
_entity_poly.type
_entity_poly.pdbx_seq_one_letter_code
_entity_poly.pdbx_strand_id
1 'polypeptide(L)'
;MLSIQGLSKRFGGVLAANSVNLRVEAGEILAVIGPNGAGKSTLLNLISGLLRPDEGRIEFLGEAITQAPPEARTWKGLGRAFQIVQPFPEMTVWENLLVGALYGKPNTPLKVAERVVEEVIQLTGLAPKAQTSAGELTLLEDKRLELARALCTRPKLLLLDEVMAGLRPSEALEAVELVRRIRDSGVTVLFIEHLMPVVRALADRVVVMDYGQVIAEGPYDLVATNPKVREAYLGRAS
;
A
#
# COMPACT_ATOMS: atom_id res chain seq x y z
N MET A 1 3.85 -14.18 5.14
CA MET A 1 4.17 -13.30 3.99
C MET A 1 5.23 -12.27 4.36
N LEU A 2 4.90 -11.27 5.20
CA LEU A 2 5.82 -10.25 5.73
C LEU A 2 5.94 -10.42 7.25
N SER A 3 7.17 -10.31 7.81
CA SER A 3 7.42 -10.28 9.25
C SER A 3 8.33 -9.12 9.61
N ILE A 4 7.90 -8.33 10.58
CA ILE A 4 8.62 -7.17 11.12
C ILE A 4 8.85 -7.42 12.60
N GLN A 5 10.09 -7.22 13.06
CA GLN A 5 10.49 -7.49 14.45
C GLN A 5 11.32 -6.33 14.98
N GLY A 6 10.84 -5.69 16.05
CA GLY A 6 11.52 -4.63 16.77
C GLY A 6 11.92 -3.42 15.93
N LEU A 7 11.14 -3.10 14.86
CA LEU A 7 11.49 -2.09 13.87
C LEU A 7 11.43 -0.69 14.48
N SER A 8 12.55 0.04 14.44
CA SER A 8 12.65 1.38 14.99
C SER A 8 13.23 2.36 13.99
N LYS A 9 12.71 3.60 14.01
CA LYS A 9 13.19 4.72 13.19
C LYS A 9 13.05 6.04 13.93
N ARG A 10 14.14 6.80 14.01
CA ARG A 10 14.21 8.12 14.62
C ARG A 10 14.49 9.19 13.58
N PHE A 11 13.84 10.33 13.72
CA PHE A 11 14.14 11.56 12.99
C PHE A 11 14.43 12.68 14.01
N GLY A 12 15.70 13.04 14.17
CA GLY A 12 16.09 13.96 15.24
C GLY A 12 15.66 13.48 16.62
N GLY A 13 14.80 14.24 17.30
CA GLY A 13 14.24 13.88 18.62
C GLY A 13 13.00 13.00 18.57
N VAL A 14 12.39 12.77 17.38
CA VAL A 14 11.12 12.06 17.23
C VAL A 14 11.36 10.59 16.88
N LEU A 15 10.78 9.68 17.66
CA LEU A 15 10.78 8.24 17.40
C LEU A 15 9.51 7.88 16.59
N ALA A 16 9.65 7.89 15.26
CA ALA A 16 8.54 7.71 14.32
C ALA A 16 8.10 6.24 14.13
N ALA A 17 9.01 5.29 14.41
CA ALA A 17 8.70 3.88 14.63
C ALA A 17 9.46 3.44 15.88
N ASN A 18 8.78 2.78 16.80
CA ASN A 18 9.29 2.43 18.12
C ASN A 18 9.03 0.96 18.41
N SER A 19 10.03 0.13 18.13
CA SER A 19 9.98 -1.33 18.33
C SER A 19 8.74 -2.00 17.72
N VAL A 20 8.37 -1.59 16.50
CA VAL A 20 7.19 -2.12 15.81
C VAL A 20 7.38 -3.60 15.48
N ASN A 21 6.39 -4.39 15.91
CA ASN A 21 6.26 -5.79 15.52
C ASN A 21 4.97 -5.95 14.72
N LEU A 22 5.05 -6.56 13.53
CA LEU A 22 3.93 -6.74 12.64
C LEU A 22 4.11 -7.99 11.78
N ARG A 23 3.03 -8.72 11.54
CA ARG A 23 3.00 -9.80 10.55
C ARG A 23 1.88 -9.55 9.55
N VAL A 24 2.15 -9.90 8.30
CA VAL A 24 1.14 -9.91 7.22
C VAL A 24 1.08 -11.32 6.67
N GLU A 25 -0.08 -11.91 6.70
CA GLU A 25 -0.30 -13.27 6.18
C GLU A 25 -0.57 -13.24 4.67
N ALA A 26 -0.38 -14.36 4.00
CA ALA A 26 -0.64 -14.42 2.56
C ALA A 26 -2.15 -14.39 2.28
N GLY A 27 -2.56 -13.54 1.33
CA GLY A 27 -3.95 -13.42 0.91
C GLY A 27 -4.84 -12.56 1.81
N GLU A 28 -4.28 -11.96 2.91
CA GLU A 28 -5.06 -11.04 3.73
C GLU A 28 -5.05 -9.60 3.19
N ILE A 29 -6.05 -8.85 3.58
CA ILE A 29 -6.09 -7.39 3.49
C ILE A 29 -5.90 -6.83 4.90
N LEU A 30 -4.71 -6.30 5.18
CA LEU A 30 -4.36 -5.68 6.46
C LEU A 30 -4.48 -4.16 6.36
N ALA A 31 -5.28 -3.56 7.24
CA ALA A 31 -5.32 -2.10 7.42
C ALA A 31 -4.35 -1.64 8.52
N VAL A 32 -3.63 -0.56 8.26
CA VAL A 32 -2.88 0.18 9.29
C VAL A 32 -3.54 1.55 9.46
N ILE A 33 -4.11 1.79 10.65
CA ILE A 33 -4.78 3.03 10.99
C ILE A 33 -4.12 3.71 12.19
N GLY A 34 -4.54 4.94 12.49
CA GLY A 34 -4.04 5.71 13.62
C GLY A 34 -4.10 7.21 13.33
N PRO A 35 -3.92 8.07 14.34
CA PRO A 35 -3.94 9.52 14.17
C PRO A 35 -2.81 10.03 13.26
N ASN A 36 -2.88 11.30 12.87
CA ASN A 36 -1.80 11.95 12.14
C ASN A 36 -0.53 11.97 13.01
N GLY A 37 0.62 11.67 12.39
CA GLY A 37 1.88 11.56 13.14
C GLY A 37 2.10 10.22 13.87
N ALA A 38 1.17 9.26 13.79
CA ALA A 38 1.32 7.94 14.43
C ALA A 38 2.45 7.07 13.87
N GLY A 39 3.07 7.44 12.73
CA GLY A 39 4.19 6.69 12.13
C GLY A 39 3.79 5.76 10.99
N LYS A 40 2.54 5.77 10.54
CA LYS A 40 2.01 4.88 9.48
C LYS A 40 2.80 4.96 8.16
N SER A 41 2.95 6.16 7.59
CA SER A 41 3.72 6.36 6.34
C SER A 41 5.21 6.06 6.53
N THR A 42 5.76 6.29 7.74
CA THR A 42 7.11 5.85 8.10
C THR A 42 7.23 4.33 8.02
N LEU A 43 6.25 3.59 8.56
CA LEU A 43 6.22 2.14 8.48
C LEU A 43 6.19 1.65 7.02
N LEU A 44 5.33 2.22 6.15
CA LEU A 44 5.32 1.88 4.73
C LEU A 44 6.65 2.20 4.03
N ASN A 45 7.26 3.34 4.37
CA ASN A 45 8.56 3.72 3.82
C ASN A 45 9.68 2.75 4.25
N LEU A 46 9.64 2.25 5.49
CA LEU A 46 10.55 1.23 5.99
C LEU A 46 10.33 -0.12 5.28
N ILE A 47 9.07 -0.54 5.09
CA ILE A 47 8.72 -1.78 4.39
C ILE A 47 9.12 -1.72 2.91
N SER A 48 8.88 -0.59 2.23
CA SER A 48 9.22 -0.42 0.81
C SER A 48 10.71 -0.17 0.56
N GLY A 49 11.52 0.12 1.60
CA GLY A 49 12.96 0.39 1.49
C GLY A 49 13.31 1.83 1.14
N LEU A 50 12.33 2.74 1.06
CA LEU A 50 12.57 4.18 0.90
C LEU A 50 13.23 4.80 2.14
N LEU A 51 13.04 4.17 3.30
CA LEU A 51 13.76 4.48 4.53
C LEU A 51 14.46 3.24 5.04
N ARG A 52 15.64 3.43 5.64
CA ARG A 52 16.35 2.39 6.38
C ARG A 52 15.98 2.48 7.85
N PRO A 53 15.65 1.36 8.51
CA PRO A 53 15.45 1.35 9.94
C PRO A 53 16.78 1.59 10.68
N ASP A 54 16.68 2.11 11.89
CA ASP A 54 17.84 2.25 12.79
C ASP A 54 18.06 0.93 13.55
N GLU A 55 16.95 0.21 13.88
CA GLU A 55 16.96 -1.08 14.56
C GLU A 55 15.86 -2.00 14.00
N GLY A 56 16.00 -3.30 14.30
CA GLY A 56 15.01 -4.30 13.96
C GLY A 56 15.25 -4.98 12.62
N ARG A 57 14.31 -5.85 12.25
CA ARG A 57 14.43 -6.70 11.07
C ARG A 57 13.12 -6.76 10.29
N ILE A 58 13.25 -6.80 8.97
CA ILE A 58 12.15 -7.02 8.03
C ILE A 58 12.47 -8.28 7.21
N GLU A 59 11.55 -9.23 7.22
CA GLU A 59 11.59 -10.43 6.39
C GLU A 59 10.39 -10.46 5.45
N PHE A 60 10.63 -10.77 4.19
CA PHE A 60 9.59 -10.94 3.18
C PHE A 60 9.79 -12.27 2.46
N LEU A 61 8.75 -13.10 2.44
CA LEU A 61 8.78 -14.46 1.88
C LEU A 61 9.89 -15.34 2.48
N GLY A 62 10.20 -15.16 3.77
CA GLY A 62 11.25 -15.89 4.48
C GLY A 62 12.67 -15.36 4.26
N GLU A 63 12.84 -14.31 3.46
CA GLU A 63 14.13 -13.68 3.21
C GLU A 63 14.26 -12.34 3.94
N ALA A 64 15.43 -12.07 4.53
CA ALA A 64 15.71 -10.77 5.14
C ALA A 64 15.86 -9.69 4.05
N ILE A 65 15.03 -8.64 4.16
CA ILE A 65 15.06 -7.51 3.23
C ILE A 65 15.41 -6.18 3.90
N THR A 66 15.81 -6.20 5.18
CA THR A 66 16.03 -5.00 6.00
C THR A 66 16.95 -3.98 5.32
N GLN A 67 18.03 -4.44 4.69
CA GLN A 67 19.01 -3.59 4.00
C GLN A 67 18.82 -3.56 2.48
N ALA A 68 17.84 -4.29 1.93
CA ALA A 68 17.60 -4.33 0.50
C ALA A 68 17.04 -2.97 0.02
N PRO A 69 17.54 -2.43 -1.10
CA PRO A 69 17.02 -1.18 -1.68
C PRO A 69 15.62 -1.41 -2.30
N PRO A 70 14.87 -0.32 -2.58
CA PRO A 70 13.48 -0.41 -3.07
C PRO A 70 13.32 -1.30 -4.31
N GLU A 71 14.19 -1.15 -5.30
CA GLU A 71 14.14 -1.94 -6.53
C GLU A 71 14.30 -3.45 -6.26
N ALA A 72 15.20 -3.84 -5.37
CA ALA A 72 15.39 -5.24 -5.02
C ALA A 72 14.16 -5.82 -4.29
N ARG A 73 13.46 -5.00 -3.50
CA ARG A 73 12.19 -5.39 -2.86
C ARG A 73 11.07 -5.53 -3.89
N THR A 74 11.01 -4.63 -4.86
CA THR A 74 10.06 -4.72 -5.97
C THR A 74 10.29 -6.00 -6.78
N TRP A 75 11.52 -6.34 -7.11
CA TRP A 75 11.85 -7.58 -7.83
C TRP A 75 11.48 -8.86 -7.06
N LYS A 76 11.44 -8.79 -5.74
CA LYS A 76 10.96 -9.90 -4.88
C LYS A 76 9.43 -9.98 -4.82
N GLY A 77 8.73 -8.96 -5.33
CA GLY A 77 7.27 -8.92 -5.38
C GLY A 77 6.62 -8.00 -4.34
N LEU A 78 7.29 -6.94 -3.91
CA LEU A 78 6.72 -5.91 -3.05
C LEU A 78 6.37 -4.69 -3.91
N GLY A 79 5.08 -4.49 -4.21
CA GLY A 79 4.58 -3.33 -4.95
C GLY A 79 4.12 -2.22 -4.03
N ARG A 80 4.11 -0.97 -4.52
CA ARG A 80 3.57 0.17 -3.78
C ARG A 80 2.84 1.13 -4.70
N ALA A 81 1.63 1.54 -4.31
CA ALA A 81 0.93 2.69 -4.84
C ALA A 81 1.04 3.84 -3.83
N PHE A 82 1.36 5.03 -4.32
CA PHE A 82 1.63 6.20 -3.49
C PHE A 82 0.39 7.07 -3.33
N GLN A 83 0.33 7.82 -2.22
CA GLN A 83 -0.74 8.79 -1.94
C GLN A 83 -0.83 9.86 -3.03
N ILE A 84 0.32 10.44 -3.41
CA ILE A 84 0.42 11.43 -4.47
C ILE A 84 0.71 10.71 -5.77
N VAL A 85 -0.28 10.72 -6.66
CA VAL A 85 -0.14 10.13 -8.00
C VAL A 85 0.86 10.96 -8.82
N GLN A 86 1.84 10.30 -9.40
CA GLN A 86 2.84 10.92 -10.27
C GLN A 86 2.96 10.12 -11.58
N PRO A 87 1.98 10.24 -12.49
CA PRO A 87 2.07 9.62 -13.79
C PRO A 87 3.10 10.35 -14.66
N PHE A 88 3.45 9.74 -15.77
CA PHE A 88 4.11 10.43 -16.88
C PHE A 88 3.02 11.09 -17.74
N PRO A 89 2.74 12.41 -17.58
CA PRO A 89 1.52 13.02 -18.10
C PRO A 89 1.48 13.05 -19.64
N GLU A 90 2.63 13.09 -20.30
CA GLU A 90 2.76 13.07 -21.77
C GLU A 90 2.62 11.67 -22.38
N MET A 91 2.66 10.63 -21.55
CA MET A 91 2.51 9.24 -21.98
C MET A 91 1.06 8.81 -21.86
N THR A 92 0.66 7.88 -22.71
CA THR A 92 -0.66 7.22 -22.60
C THR A 92 -0.77 6.37 -21.32
N VAL A 93 -1.97 6.01 -20.93
CA VAL A 93 -2.23 5.03 -19.86
C VAL A 93 -1.45 3.74 -20.13
N TRP A 94 -1.52 3.22 -21.37
CA TRP A 94 -0.80 2.02 -21.76
C TRP A 94 0.71 2.12 -21.54
N GLU A 95 1.33 3.21 -22.00
CA GLU A 95 2.76 3.45 -21.85
C GLU A 95 3.18 3.59 -20.39
N ASN A 96 2.37 4.29 -19.57
CA ASN A 96 2.58 4.36 -18.12
C ASN A 96 2.61 2.98 -17.46
N LEU A 97 1.68 2.09 -17.84
CA LEU A 97 1.64 0.72 -17.35
C LEU A 97 2.82 -0.11 -17.85
N LEU A 98 3.23 0.11 -19.10
CA LEU A 98 4.35 -0.60 -19.71
C LEU A 98 5.66 -0.31 -18.96
N VAL A 99 5.87 0.92 -18.48
CA VAL A 99 7.00 1.25 -17.60
C VAL A 99 7.01 0.36 -16.35
N GLY A 100 5.88 0.24 -15.67
CA GLY A 100 5.75 -0.63 -14.49
C GLY A 100 6.06 -2.09 -14.80
N ALA A 101 5.57 -2.60 -15.93
CA ALA A 101 5.76 -3.98 -16.35
C ALA A 101 7.21 -4.28 -16.77
N LEU A 102 7.88 -3.36 -17.46
CA LEU A 102 9.26 -3.53 -17.92
C LEU A 102 10.27 -3.50 -16.78
N TYR A 103 10.08 -2.58 -15.81
CA TYR A 103 11.04 -2.35 -14.72
C TYR A 103 10.68 -3.07 -13.42
N GLY A 104 9.50 -3.68 -13.34
CA GLY A 104 9.06 -4.46 -12.18
C GLY A 104 9.91 -5.70 -11.90
N LYS A 105 10.59 -6.22 -12.92
CA LYS A 105 11.61 -7.28 -12.81
C LYS A 105 12.74 -7.04 -13.79
N PRO A 106 13.98 -7.44 -13.45
CA PRO A 106 15.12 -7.32 -14.36
C PRO A 106 14.89 -8.11 -15.66
N ASN A 107 15.30 -7.51 -16.77
CA ASN A 107 15.31 -8.17 -18.10
C ASN A 107 13.93 -8.72 -18.54
N THR A 108 12.83 -8.05 -18.19
CA THR A 108 11.49 -8.44 -18.65
C THR A 108 11.40 -8.23 -20.17
N PRO A 109 11.13 -9.27 -20.98
CA PRO A 109 10.94 -9.11 -22.42
C PRO A 109 9.70 -8.27 -22.73
N LEU A 110 9.76 -7.43 -23.78
CA LEU A 110 8.64 -6.54 -24.15
C LEU A 110 7.31 -7.29 -24.30
N LYS A 111 7.29 -8.42 -25.01
CA LYS A 111 6.07 -9.24 -25.17
C LYS A 111 5.48 -9.75 -23.84
N VAL A 112 6.33 -9.96 -22.82
CA VAL A 112 5.88 -10.35 -21.48
C VAL A 112 5.28 -9.13 -20.77
N ALA A 113 5.93 -7.98 -20.88
CA ALA A 113 5.45 -6.72 -20.30
C ALA A 113 4.09 -6.32 -20.92
N GLU A 114 3.91 -6.42 -22.22
CA GLU A 114 2.65 -6.14 -22.93
C GLU A 114 1.51 -7.01 -22.40
N ARG A 115 1.71 -8.33 -22.22
CA ARG A 115 0.70 -9.22 -21.62
C ARG A 115 0.34 -8.81 -20.20
N VAL A 116 1.34 -8.40 -19.40
CA VAL A 116 1.07 -7.89 -18.05
C VAL A 116 0.18 -6.66 -18.09
N VAL A 117 0.46 -5.74 -19.03
CA VAL A 117 -0.36 -4.54 -19.22
C VAL A 117 -1.79 -4.91 -19.64
N GLU A 118 -1.96 -5.84 -20.59
CA GLU A 118 -3.27 -6.32 -21.01
C GLU A 118 -4.09 -6.86 -19.83
N GLU A 119 -3.50 -7.70 -18.99
CA GLU A 119 -4.16 -8.27 -17.82
C GLU A 119 -4.54 -7.18 -16.80
N VAL A 120 -3.61 -6.28 -16.47
CA VAL A 120 -3.78 -5.26 -15.43
C VAL A 120 -4.75 -4.17 -15.88
N ILE A 121 -4.69 -3.72 -17.14
CA ILE A 121 -5.58 -2.66 -17.65
C ILE A 121 -7.05 -3.11 -17.65
N GLN A 122 -7.30 -4.41 -17.90
CA GLN A 122 -8.63 -4.99 -17.78
C GLN A 122 -9.07 -5.09 -16.32
N LEU A 123 -8.22 -5.59 -15.44
CA LEU A 123 -8.51 -5.72 -14.00
C LEU A 123 -8.89 -4.37 -13.38
N THR A 124 -8.18 -3.30 -13.76
CA THR A 124 -8.36 -1.95 -13.20
C THR A 124 -9.44 -1.13 -13.90
N GLY A 125 -10.01 -1.65 -14.99
CA GLY A 125 -11.05 -0.97 -15.76
C GLY A 125 -10.56 0.22 -16.58
N LEU A 126 -9.24 0.30 -16.84
CA LEU A 126 -8.63 1.38 -17.62
C LEU A 126 -8.55 1.07 -19.14
N ALA A 127 -8.99 -0.10 -19.58
CA ALA A 127 -8.93 -0.50 -20.99
C ALA A 127 -9.55 0.53 -21.96
N PRO A 128 -10.71 1.16 -21.67
CA PRO A 128 -11.28 2.19 -22.56
C PRO A 128 -10.40 3.45 -22.68
N LYS A 129 -9.48 3.65 -21.75
CA LYS A 129 -8.57 4.81 -21.65
C LYS A 129 -7.13 4.48 -22.08
N ALA A 130 -6.87 3.28 -22.60
CA ALA A 130 -5.52 2.81 -22.89
C ALA A 130 -4.67 3.79 -23.69
N GLN A 131 -5.28 4.48 -24.66
CA GLN A 131 -4.61 5.45 -25.57
C GLN A 131 -4.81 6.91 -25.13
N THR A 132 -5.48 7.15 -23.99
CA THR A 132 -5.65 8.51 -23.44
C THR A 132 -4.34 8.93 -22.77
N SER A 133 -3.94 10.19 -22.94
CA SER A 133 -2.82 10.79 -22.20
C SER A 133 -3.11 10.77 -20.71
N ALA A 134 -2.12 10.39 -19.89
CA ALA A 134 -2.31 10.37 -18.43
C ALA A 134 -2.65 11.76 -17.86
N GLY A 135 -2.19 12.83 -18.51
CA GLY A 135 -2.55 14.20 -18.11
C GLY A 135 -4.02 14.59 -18.31
N GLU A 136 -4.81 13.76 -19.02
CA GLU A 136 -6.24 14.01 -19.28
C GLU A 136 -7.17 13.19 -18.36
N LEU A 137 -6.60 12.41 -17.44
CA LEU A 137 -7.37 11.53 -16.55
C LEU A 137 -8.06 12.32 -15.44
N THR A 138 -9.22 11.82 -15.04
CA THR A 138 -9.89 12.29 -13.81
C THR A 138 -9.15 11.77 -12.57
N LEU A 139 -9.42 12.36 -11.40
CA LEU A 139 -8.80 11.93 -10.15
C LEU A 139 -8.96 10.41 -9.88
N LEU A 140 -10.16 9.86 -10.12
CA LEU A 140 -10.42 8.43 -9.95
C LEU A 140 -9.59 7.59 -10.93
N GLU A 141 -9.51 8.01 -12.20
CA GLU A 141 -8.71 7.34 -13.22
C GLU A 141 -7.21 7.42 -12.90
N ASP A 142 -6.73 8.56 -12.40
CA ASP A 142 -5.35 8.72 -11.92
C ASP A 142 -5.03 7.76 -10.77
N LYS A 143 -5.92 7.66 -9.77
CA LYS A 143 -5.76 6.71 -8.66
C LYS A 143 -5.73 5.27 -9.15
N ARG A 144 -6.59 4.94 -10.14
CA ARG A 144 -6.58 3.62 -10.79
C ARG A 144 -5.28 3.38 -11.58
N LEU A 145 -4.75 4.39 -12.26
CA LEU A 145 -3.49 4.31 -12.98
C LEU A 145 -2.31 4.04 -12.05
N GLU A 146 -2.23 4.75 -10.92
CA GLU A 146 -1.18 4.51 -9.92
C GLU A 146 -1.23 3.07 -9.37
N LEU A 147 -2.42 2.61 -9.03
CA LEU A 147 -2.64 1.24 -8.58
C LEU A 147 -2.26 0.23 -9.68
N ALA A 148 -2.65 0.48 -10.92
CA ALA A 148 -2.34 -0.36 -12.06
C ALA A 148 -0.83 -0.41 -12.35
N ARG A 149 -0.12 0.71 -12.24
CA ARG A 149 1.36 0.75 -12.37
C ARG A 149 2.03 -0.13 -11.32
N ALA A 150 1.58 -0.05 -10.07
CA ALA A 150 2.08 -0.91 -9.00
C ALA A 150 1.78 -2.40 -9.28
N LEU A 151 0.59 -2.73 -9.81
CA LEU A 151 0.21 -4.11 -10.18
C LEU A 151 1.04 -4.64 -11.36
N CYS A 152 1.44 -3.79 -12.30
CA CYS A 152 2.30 -4.19 -13.41
C CYS A 152 3.66 -4.71 -12.97
N THR A 153 4.11 -4.41 -11.75
CA THR A 153 5.32 -5.03 -11.17
C THR A 153 5.11 -6.48 -10.73
N ARG A 154 3.89 -7.02 -10.87
CA ARG A 154 3.44 -8.35 -10.42
C ARG A 154 3.75 -8.60 -8.94
N PRO A 155 3.19 -7.78 -8.03
CA PRO A 155 3.47 -7.87 -6.61
C PRO A 155 2.79 -9.11 -5.99
N LYS A 156 3.45 -9.66 -4.97
CA LYS A 156 2.85 -10.63 -4.03
C LYS A 156 2.27 -9.93 -2.81
N LEU A 157 2.86 -8.78 -2.44
CA LEU A 157 2.37 -7.85 -1.42
C LEU A 157 2.28 -6.46 -2.03
N LEU A 158 1.10 -5.86 -1.99
CA LEU A 158 0.82 -4.51 -2.45
C LEU A 158 0.62 -3.58 -1.26
N LEU A 159 1.42 -2.53 -1.20
CA LEU A 159 1.30 -1.45 -0.21
C LEU A 159 0.49 -0.30 -0.81
N LEU A 160 -0.60 0.10 -0.14
CA LEU A 160 -1.46 1.21 -0.55
C LEU A 160 -1.41 2.32 0.49
N ASP A 161 -1.00 3.53 0.09
CA ASP A 161 -0.85 4.68 0.97
C ASP A 161 -1.95 5.71 0.64
N GLU A 162 -3.06 5.68 1.41
CA GLU A 162 -4.20 6.62 1.29
C GLU A 162 -4.71 6.79 -0.16
N VAL A 163 -4.79 5.69 -0.90
CA VAL A 163 -5.14 5.72 -2.32
C VAL A 163 -6.58 6.15 -2.59
N MET A 164 -7.45 6.13 -1.58
CA MET A 164 -8.85 6.55 -1.69
C MET A 164 -9.09 7.99 -1.22
N ALA A 165 -8.03 8.68 -0.79
CA ALA A 165 -8.14 10.08 -0.36
C ALA A 165 -8.61 10.98 -1.51
N GLY A 166 -9.59 11.87 -1.22
CA GLY A 166 -10.15 12.80 -2.19
C GLY A 166 -11.23 12.23 -3.12
N LEU A 167 -11.52 10.93 -3.05
CA LEU A 167 -12.60 10.31 -3.81
C LEU A 167 -13.97 10.62 -3.19
N ARG A 168 -15.00 10.72 -4.02
CA ARG A 168 -16.40 10.78 -3.59
C ARG A 168 -16.82 9.42 -2.99
N PRO A 169 -17.85 9.37 -2.13
CA PRO A 169 -18.28 8.11 -1.50
C PRO A 169 -18.56 6.96 -2.50
N SER A 170 -19.18 7.25 -3.64
CA SER A 170 -19.43 6.25 -4.70
C SER A 170 -18.12 5.74 -5.33
N GLU A 171 -17.17 6.64 -5.57
CA GLU A 171 -15.84 6.31 -6.13
C GLU A 171 -15.01 5.48 -5.15
N ALA A 172 -15.12 5.77 -3.84
CA ALA A 172 -14.47 4.98 -2.80
C ALA A 172 -15.00 3.55 -2.74
N LEU A 173 -16.31 3.33 -2.97
CA LEU A 173 -16.90 2.00 -3.08
C LEU A 173 -16.35 1.23 -4.30
N GLU A 174 -16.21 1.90 -5.45
CA GLU A 174 -15.60 1.29 -6.63
C GLU A 174 -14.14 0.90 -6.37
N ALA A 175 -13.39 1.74 -5.65
CA ALA A 175 -12.01 1.44 -5.27
C ALA A 175 -11.94 0.25 -4.29
N VAL A 176 -12.86 0.13 -3.33
CA VAL A 176 -12.98 -1.03 -2.44
C VAL A 176 -13.16 -2.32 -3.24
N GLU A 177 -14.10 -2.33 -4.21
CA GLU A 177 -14.34 -3.51 -5.06
C GLU A 177 -13.12 -3.84 -5.94
N LEU A 178 -12.39 -2.84 -6.40
CA LEU A 178 -11.14 -3.05 -7.14
C LEU A 178 -10.08 -3.72 -6.25
N VAL A 179 -9.87 -3.24 -5.01
CA VAL A 179 -8.90 -3.84 -4.09
C VAL A 179 -9.29 -5.28 -3.71
N ARG A 180 -10.59 -5.58 -3.56
CA ARG A 180 -11.05 -6.97 -3.36
C ARG A 180 -10.70 -7.86 -4.53
N ARG A 181 -10.97 -7.43 -5.76
CA ARG A 181 -10.59 -8.19 -6.97
C ARG A 181 -9.08 -8.42 -7.07
N ILE A 182 -8.27 -7.44 -6.66
CA ILE A 182 -6.82 -7.57 -6.60
C ILE A 182 -6.42 -8.65 -5.57
N ARG A 183 -7.00 -8.63 -4.36
CA ARG A 183 -6.77 -9.68 -3.36
C ARG A 183 -7.19 -11.06 -3.89
N ASP A 184 -8.35 -11.15 -4.54
CA ASP A 184 -8.90 -12.40 -5.07
C ASP A 184 -8.06 -12.95 -6.24
N SER A 185 -7.26 -12.12 -6.90
CA SER A 185 -6.23 -12.54 -7.87
C SER A 185 -4.96 -13.12 -7.22
N GLY A 186 -4.91 -13.20 -5.88
CA GLY A 186 -3.80 -13.78 -5.12
C GLY A 186 -2.79 -12.77 -4.57
N VAL A 187 -3.07 -11.47 -4.65
CA VAL A 187 -2.22 -10.40 -4.12
C VAL A 187 -2.60 -10.10 -2.68
N THR A 188 -1.62 -10.16 -1.78
CA THR A 188 -1.78 -9.69 -0.39
C THR A 188 -1.76 -8.17 -0.35
N VAL A 189 -2.58 -7.54 0.49
CA VAL A 189 -2.68 -6.08 0.55
C VAL A 189 -2.41 -5.57 1.97
N LEU A 190 -1.56 -4.57 2.09
CA LEU A 190 -1.42 -3.76 3.28
C LEU A 190 -1.75 -2.31 2.90
N PHE A 191 -2.72 -1.70 3.58
CA PHE A 191 -3.15 -0.36 3.24
C PHE A 191 -3.26 0.57 4.44
N ILE A 192 -3.01 1.86 4.21
CA ILE A 192 -3.27 2.95 5.14
C ILE A 192 -4.49 3.71 4.64
N GLU A 193 -5.45 3.94 5.53
CA GLU A 193 -6.63 4.76 5.24
C GLU A 193 -7.15 5.48 6.48
N HIS A 194 -7.84 6.61 6.26
CA HIS A 194 -8.51 7.40 7.29
C HIS A 194 -10.03 7.27 7.24
N LEU A 195 -10.57 6.74 6.14
CA LEU A 195 -12.00 6.53 5.94
C LEU A 195 -12.43 5.23 6.64
N MET A 196 -12.92 5.32 7.88
CA MET A 196 -13.32 4.16 8.68
C MET A 196 -14.35 3.25 7.99
N PRO A 197 -15.34 3.75 7.22
CA PRO A 197 -16.21 2.88 6.43
C PRO A 197 -15.46 2.01 5.42
N VAL A 198 -14.41 2.52 4.79
CA VAL A 198 -13.55 1.77 3.85
C VAL A 198 -12.75 0.72 4.61
N VAL A 199 -12.14 1.10 5.74
CA VAL A 199 -11.38 0.17 6.59
C VAL A 199 -12.27 -1.00 7.02
N ARG A 200 -13.48 -0.71 7.53
CA ARG A 200 -14.45 -1.73 7.95
C ARG A 200 -14.90 -2.64 6.80
N ALA A 201 -15.08 -2.07 5.61
CA ALA A 201 -15.57 -2.82 4.44
C ALA A 201 -14.49 -3.73 3.83
N LEU A 202 -13.21 -3.37 3.97
CA LEU A 202 -12.11 -3.97 3.21
C LEU A 202 -11.19 -4.85 4.06
N ALA A 203 -10.88 -4.44 5.30
CA ALA A 203 -9.86 -5.09 6.11
C ALA A 203 -10.32 -6.41 6.73
N ASP A 204 -9.54 -7.46 6.55
CA ASP A 204 -9.67 -8.71 7.31
C ASP A 204 -9.18 -8.51 8.75
N ARG A 205 -8.13 -7.69 8.92
CA ARG A 205 -7.49 -7.35 10.18
C ARG A 205 -7.01 -5.90 10.16
N VAL A 206 -7.06 -5.25 11.32
CA VAL A 206 -6.68 -3.85 11.52
C VAL A 206 -5.57 -3.78 12.57
N VAL A 207 -4.54 -3.01 12.28
CA VAL A 207 -3.49 -2.62 13.22
C VAL A 207 -3.59 -1.13 13.48
N VAL A 208 -3.61 -0.75 14.75
CA VAL A 208 -3.65 0.66 15.15
C VAL A 208 -2.29 1.09 15.64
N MET A 209 -1.79 2.15 15.04
CA MET A 209 -0.55 2.80 15.48
C MET A 209 -0.84 4.11 16.20
N ASP A 210 -0.04 4.38 17.25
CA ASP A 210 0.02 5.66 17.93
C ASP A 210 1.45 5.90 18.43
N TYR A 211 1.97 7.12 18.26
CA TYR A 211 3.36 7.51 18.62
C TYR A 211 4.43 6.48 18.22
N GLY A 212 4.33 5.95 17.00
CA GLY A 212 5.28 4.97 16.45
C GLY A 212 5.12 3.54 16.96
N GLN A 213 4.12 3.24 17.78
CA GLN A 213 3.88 1.91 18.37
C GLN A 213 2.57 1.30 17.87
N VAL A 214 2.51 -0.03 17.85
CA VAL A 214 1.25 -0.75 17.69
C VAL A 214 0.54 -0.80 19.05
N ILE A 215 -0.65 -0.20 19.14
CA ILE A 215 -1.44 -0.12 20.39
C ILE A 215 -2.61 -1.09 20.41
N ALA A 216 -3.08 -1.57 19.26
CA ALA A 216 -4.12 -2.58 19.14
C ALA A 216 -4.02 -3.30 17.79
N GLU A 217 -4.51 -4.53 17.75
CA GLU A 217 -4.57 -5.37 16.54
C GLU A 217 -5.78 -6.33 16.65
N GLY A 218 -6.47 -6.57 15.54
CA GLY A 218 -7.58 -7.51 15.46
C GLY A 218 -8.63 -7.15 14.40
N PRO A 219 -9.77 -7.82 14.37
CA PRO A 219 -10.93 -7.44 13.55
C PRO A 219 -11.39 -6.01 13.85
N TYR A 220 -11.89 -5.31 12.82
CA TYR A 220 -12.29 -3.89 12.94
C TYR A 220 -13.19 -3.60 14.15
N ASP A 221 -14.25 -4.38 14.34
CA ASP A 221 -15.24 -4.13 15.41
C ASP A 221 -14.64 -4.30 16.83
N LEU A 222 -13.66 -5.20 16.99
CA LEU A 222 -12.92 -5.37 18.23
C LEU A 222 -12.00 -4.18 18.50
N VAL A 223 -11.27 -3.74 17.48
CA VAL A 223 -10.32 -2.62 17.56
C VAL A 223 -11.06 -1.30 17.81
N ALA A 224 -12.19 -1.07 17.15
CA ALA A 224 -13.00 0.15 17.30
C ALA A 224 -13.59 0.33 18.73
N THR A 225 -13.74 -0.75 19.49
CA THR A 225 -14.22 -0.71 20.89
C THR A 225 -13.11 -0.61 21.92
N ASN A 226 -11.84 -0.74 21.51
CA ASN A 226 -10.68 -0.72 22.40
C ASN A 226 -10.50 0.68 23.05
N PRO A 227 -10.46 0.79 24.39
CA PRO A 227 -10.32 2.08 25.07
C PRO A 227 -9.05 2.87 24.66
N LYS A 228 -7.91 2.18 24.48
CA LYS A 228 -6.66 2.82 24.04
C LYS A 228 -6.79 3.43 22.64
N VAL A 229 -7.51 2.76 21.75
CA VAL A 229 -7.77 3.27 20.39
C VAL A 229 -8.66 4.50 20.44
N ARG A 230 -9.74 4.47 21.25
CA ARG A 230 -10.61 5.62 21.44
C ARG A 230 -9.84 6.83 21.99
N GLU A 231 -9.01 6.61 23.01
CA GLU A 231 -8.15 7.65 23.59
C GLU A 231 -7.19 8.26 22.58
N ALA A 232 -6.57 7.44 21.72
CA ALA A 232 -5.64 7.90 20.67
C ALA A 232 -6.32 8.81 19.63
N TYR A 233 -7.61 8.56 19.30
CA TYR A 233 -8.35 9.36 18.33
C TYR A 233 -9.08 10.57 18.92
N LEU A 234 -9.56 10.48 20.16
CA LEU A 234 -10.33 11.54 20.83
C LEU A 234 -9.44 12.49 21.65
N GLY A 235 -8.18 12.16 21.84
CA GLY A 235 -7.27 12.80 22.79
C GLY A 235 -7.50 12.27 24.22
N ARG A 236 -6.48 12.36 25.05
CA ARG A 236 -6.63 12.08 26.49
C ARG A 236 -7.57 13.10 27.08
N ALA A 237 -8.67 12.64 27.69
CA ALA A 237 -9.46 13.49 28.55
C ALA A 237 -8.52 14.00 29.64
N SER A 238 -8.23 15.31 29.61
CA SER A 238 -7.43 16.02 30.60
C SER A 238 -8.14 16.10 31.94
#